data_eb4456896bf50ddf756f439b36fe07c1
#
_entry.id   eb4456896bf50ddf756f439b36fe07c1
#
_cell.length_a   1.000
_cell.length_b   1.000
_cell.length_c   1.000
_cell.angle_alpha   90.00
_cell.angle_beta   90.00
_cell.angle_gamma   90.00
#
_symmetry.space_group_name_H-M   'P 1'
#
loop_
_entity.id
_entity.type
_entity.pdbx_description
1 polymer ?
#
loop_
_entity_poly.entity_id
_entity_poly.type
_entity_poly.pdbx_seq_one_letter_code
_entity_poly.pdbx_strand_id
1 'polypeptide(L)'
;MDFKNVRFTKDHEWVRADGGEEVSIGITDFAAGELGDIVYVELPKVGAAVTAHQSMGTIEAVKTVADLFAPVSGVVSAINPALEQHPDLVNQDPFGDGWFVRVKVKDKKEFDALMDRAAYQSMIGK
;
A
#
# COMPACT_ATOMS: atom_id res chain seq x y z
N MET A 1 8.32 10.40 -6.95
CA MET A 1 6.84 10.52 -6.86
C MET A 1 6.46 11.87 -6.27
N ASP A 2 5.41 12.46 -6.79
CA ASP A 2 4.79 13.63 -6.18
C ASP A 2 3.83 13.16 -5.08
N PHE A 3 4.03 13.62 -3.86
CA PHE A 3 3.23 13.20 -2.72
C PHE A 3 1.99 14.07 -2.47
N LYS A 4 1.68 14.98 -3.38
CA LYS A 4 0.55 15.89 -3.22
C LYS A 4 -0.79 15.16 -3.05
N ASN A 5 -0.99 14.07 -3.79
CA ASN A 5 -2.20 13.27 -3.76
C ASN A 5 -2.01 11.94 -3.03
N VAL A 6 -1.05 11.87 -2.12
CA VAL A 6 -0.70 10.65 -1.41
C VAL A 6 -0.98 10.81 0.07
N ARG A 7 -1.57 9.79 0.66
CA ARG A 7 -1.80 9.69 2.11
C ARG A 7 -1.09 8.45 2.64
N PHE A 8 -0.93 8.40 3.95
CA PHE A 8 -0.14 7.37 4.63
C PHE A 8 -0.86 6.86 5.85
N THR A 9 -0.64 5.58 6.18
CA THR A 9 -1.15 4.98 7.42
C THR A 9 -0.03 4.83 8.43
N LYS A 10 -0.41 4.61 9.69
CA LYS A 10 0.56 4.30 10.75
C LYS A 10 1.23 2.94 10.55
N ASP A 11 0.68 2.09 9.69
CA ASP A 11 1.24 0.79 9.33
C ASP A 11 2.14 0.87 8.10
N HIS A 12 2.49 2.10 7.67
CA HIS A 12 3.44 2.37 6.59
C HIS A 12 2.94 1.97 5.19
N GLU A 13 1.63 1.95 4.99
CA GLU A 13 1.08 1.90 3.63
C GLU A 13 0.92 3.31 3.09
N TRP A 14 1.13 3.47 1.78
CA TRP A 14 0.80 4.70 1.07
C TRP A 14 -0.44 4.48 0.20
N VAL A 15 -1.21 5.54 0.02
CA VAL A 15 -2.41 5.54 -0.80
C VAL A 15 -2.36 6.76 -1.71
N ARG A 16 -2.39 6.54 -3.01
CA ARG A 16 -2.37 7.61 -3.99
C ARG A 16 -3.73 7.71 -4.67
N ALA A 17 -4.30 8.92 -4.71
CA ALA A 17 -5.52 9.17 -5.46
C ALA A 17 -5.18 9.20 -6.95
N ASP A 18 -5.80 8.31 -7.72
CA ASP A 18 -5.55 8.18 -9.16
C ASP A 18 -6.57 8.93 -10.01
N GLY A 19 -7.56 9.52 -9.36
CA GLY A 19 -8.67 10.21 -10.02
C GLY A 19 -9.98 9.48 -9.75
N GLY A 20 -11.08 10.23 -9.69
CA GLY A 20 -12.37 9.67 -9.34
C GLY A 20 -12.35 8.99 -7.98
N GLU A 21 -12.79 7.75 -7.94
CA GLU A 21 -12.88 6.96 -6.70
C GLU A 21 -11.75 5.94 -6.57
N GLU A 22 -10.83 5.87 -7.55
CA GLU A 22 -9.78 4.86 -7.56
C GLU A 22 -8.51 5.36 -6.88
N VAL A 23 -7.90 4.48 -6.09
CA VAL A 23 -6.60 4.73 -5.45
C VAL A 23 -5.65 3.57 -5.75
N SER A 24 -4.36 3.87 -5.74
CA SER A 24 -3.28 2.86 -5.74
C SER A 24 -2.70 2.75 -4.35
N ILE A 25 -2.31 1.56 -3.96
CA ILE A 25 -1.83 1.26 -2.60
C ILE A 25 -0.51 0.49 -2.68
N GLY A 26 0.42 0.86 -1.82
CA GLY A 26 1.67 0.13 -1.65
C GLY A 26 2.22 0.36 -0.25
N ILE A 27 3.45 -0.05 0.00
CA ILE A 27 4.15 0.24 1.25
C ILE A 27 5.24 1.27 0.99
N THR A 28 5.60 2.02 2.05
CA THR A 28 6.61 3.06 1.93
C THR A 28 8.02 2.47 1.81
N ASP A 29 8.95 3.30 1.36
CA ASP A 29 10.37 2.96 1.36
C ASP A 29 10.88 2.63 2.76
N PHE A 30 10.36 3.33 3.77
CA PHE A 30 10.67 3.05 5.17
C PHE A 30 10.27 1.62 5.54
N ALA A 31 9.03 1.21 5.21
CA ALA A 31 8.55 -0.14 5.49
C ALA A 31 9.34 -1.19 4.73
N ALA A 32 9.63 -0.95 3.46
CA ALA A 32 10.43 -1.87 2.65
C ALA A 32 11.84 -2.07 3.25
N GLY A 33 12.44 -0.98 3.74
CA GLY A 33 13.74 -1.04 4.40
C GLY A 33 13.70 -1.83 5.71
N GLU A 34 12.64 -1.67 6.48
CA GLU A 34 12.46 -2.41 7.75
C GLU A 34 12.24 -3.90 7.51
N LEU A 35 11.50 -4.26 6.47
CA LEU A 35 11.23 -5.67 6.15
C LEU A 35 12.44 -6.37 5.54
N GLY A 36 13.28 -5.64 4.81
CA GLY A 36 14.37 -6.23 4.05
C GLY A 36 13.89 -6.86 2.76
N ASP A 37 14.63 -7.81 2.23
CA ASP A 37 14.36 -8.41 0.92
C ASP A 37 13.00 -9.11 0.90
N ILE A 38 12.10 -8.63 0.06
CA ILE A 38 10.76 -9.17 -0.09
C ILE A 38 10.82 -10.28 -1.15
N VAL A 39 10.32 -11.46 -0.77
CA VAL A 39 10.41 -12.68 -1.58
C VAL A 39 9.07 -13.15 -2.10
N TYR A 40 7.96 -12.73 -1.47
CA TYR A 40 6.63 -13.12 -1.87
C TYR A 40 5.59 -12.13 -1.34
N VAL A 41 4.55 -11.87 -2.14
CA VAL A 41 3.44 -11.02 -1.73
C VAL A 41 2.15 -11.78 -2.06
N GLU A 42 1.30 -11.94 -1.04
CA GLU A 42 -0.04 -12.48 -1.25
C GLU A 42 -1.02 -11.32 -1.33
N LEU A 43 -1.64 -11.13 -2.49
CA LEU A 43 -2.55 -10.03 -2.76
C LEU A 43 -4.00 -10.52 -2.76
N PRO A 44 -4.97 -9.64 -2.45
CA PRO A 44 -6.37 -9.98 -2.62
C PRO A 44 -6.70 -10.16 -4.10
N LYS A 45 -7.83 -10.80 -4.38
CA LYS A 45 -8.28 -10.99 -5.77
C LYS A 45 -9.00 -9.74 -6.26
N VAL A 46 -8.90 -9.48 -7.56
CA VAL A 46 -9.72 -8.45 -8.21
C VAL A 46 -11.19 -8.77 -7.95
N GLY A 47 -11.96 -7.76 -7.55
CA GLY A 47 -13.35 -7.91 -7.17
C GLY A 47 -13.58 -8.19 -5.69
N ALA A 48 -12.52 -8.49 -4.92
CA ALA A 48 -12.65 -8.71 -3.48
C ALA A 48 -12.97 -7.40 -2.76
N ALA A 49 -13.82 -7.49 -1.74
CA ALA A 49 -14.07 -6.36 -0.86
C ALA A 49 -12.98 -6.29 0.21
N VAL A 50 -12.49 -5.10 0.50
CA VAL A 50 -11.53 -4.84 1.57
C VAL A 50 -12.10 -3.83 2.54
N THR A 51 -11.70 -3.94 3.80
CA THR A 51 -12.19 -3.07 4.88
C THR A 51 -11.01 -2.37 5.52
N ALA A 52 -11.15 -1.05 5.71
CA ALA A 52 -10.10 -0.24 6.31
C ALA A 52 -9.59 -0.85 7.62
N HIS A 53 -8.27 -0.90 7.76
CA HIS A 53 -7.54 -1.39 8.92
C HIS A 53 -7.59 -2.90 9.14
N GLN A 54 -8.19 -3.65 8.21
CA GLN A 54 -8.16 -5.11 8.25
C GLN A 54 -7.12 -5.65 7.26
N SER A 55 -6.56 -6.81 7.57
CA SER A 55 -5.58 -7.44 6.67
C SER A 55 -6.25 -7.81 5.35
N MET A 56 -5.62 -7.45 4.24
CA MET A 56 -6.08 -7.83 2.89
C MET A 56 -5.06 -8.71 2.18
N GLY A 57 -3.92 -8.98 2.79
CA GLY A 57 -2.88 -9.81 2.21
C GLY A 57 -1.69 -9.92 3.13
N THR A 58 -0.61 -10.52 2.63
CA THR A 58 0.63 -10.68 3.38
C THR A 58 1.84 -10.31 2.54
N ILE A 59 2.89 -9.86 3.22
CA ILE A 59 4.18 -9.55 2.62
C ILE A 59 5.20 -10.45 3.28
N GLU A 60 5.84 -11.32 2.51
CA GLU A 60 6.85 -12.24 3.03
C GLU A 60 8.24 -11.76 2.64
N ALA A 61 9.07 -11.50 3.64
CA ALA A 61 10.47 -11.16 3.46
C ALA A 61 11.33 -12.32 3.94
N VAL A 62 12.62 -12.27 3.63
CA VAL A 62 13.54 -13.34 4.04
C VAL A 62 13.52 -13.54 5.55
N LYS A 63 13.47 -12.45 6.32
CA LYS A 63 13.59 -12.50 7.78
C LYS A 63 12.25 -12.45 8.54
N THR A 64 11.16 -12.11 7.87
CA THR A 64 9.87 -11.89 8.56
C THR A 64 8.69 -11.92 7.60
N VAL A 65 7.50 -12.06 8.17
CA VAL A 65 6.23 -11.96 7.44
C VAL A 65 5.40 -10.86 8.09
N ALA A 66 4.78 -10.01 7.28
CA ALA A 66 3.93 -8.93 7.75
C ALA A 66 2.57 -8.98 7.07
N ASP A 67 1.54 -8.48 7.76
CA ASP A 67 0.24 -8.28 7.15
C ASP A 67 0.23 -7.01 6.30
N LEU A 68 -0.50 -7.05 5.21
CA LEU A 68 -0.83 -5.87 4.43
C LEU A 68 -2.24 -5.43 4.84
N PHE A 69 -2.34 -4.32 5.56
CA PHE A 69 -3.62 -3.79 6.01
C PHE A 69 -4.21 -2.88 4.95
N ALA A 70 -5.53 -2.97 4.75
CA ALA A 70 -6.22 -2.07 3.84
C ALA A 70 -6.29 -0.68 4.46
N PRO A 71 -5.82 0.37 3.78
CA PRO A 71 -5.90 1.72 4.33
C PRO A 71 -7.29 2.34 4.18
N VAL A 72 -8.08 1.83 3.23
CA VAL A 72 -9.43 2.29 2.94
C VAL A 72 -10.31 1.10 2.63
N SER A 73 -11.62 1.30 2.75
CA SER A 73 -12.61 0.28 2.38
C SER A 73 -13.01 0.45 0.93
N GLY A 74 -13.27 -0.65 0.25
CA GLY A 74 -13.71 -0.62 -1.13
C GLY A 74 -13.58 -1.98 -1.80
N VAL A 75 -13.49 -1.96 -3.13
CA VAL A 75 -13.37 -3.18 -3.94
C VAL A 75 -12.08 -3.11 -4.74
N VAL A 76 -11.33 -4.20 -4.72
CA VAL A 76 -10.07 -4.30 -5.49
C VAL A 76 -10.40 -4.25 -6.98
N SER A 77 -9.87 -3.25 -7.67
CA SER A 77 -10.07 -3.06 -9.11
C SER A 77 -8.90 -3.58 -9.94
N ALA A 78 -7.71 -3.67 -9.35
CA ALA A 78 -6.53 -4.20 -10.02
C ALA A 78 -5.51 -4.68 -9.00
N ILE A 79 -4.67 -5.61 -9.42
CA ILE A 79 -3.50 -6.05 -8.67
C ILE A 79 -2.28 -5.89 -9.57
N ASN A 80 -1.10 -5.72 -8.97
CA ASN A 80 0.12 -5.58 -9.76
C ASN A 80 0.65 -6.96 -10.16
N PRO A 81 0.49 -7.36 -11.43
CA PRO A 81 0.89 -8.71 -11.85
C PRO A 81 2.40 -8.92 -11.81
N ALA A 82 3.18 -7.84 -11.86
CA ALA A 82 4.64 -7.95 -11.85
C ALA A 82 5.18 -8.49 -10.53
N LEU A 83 4.46 -8.31 -9.42
CA LEU A 83 4.92 -8.75 -8.09
C LEU A 83 4.93 -10.26 -7.94
N GLU A 84 4.19 -10.99 -8.77
CA GLU A 84 4.20 -12.46 -8.73
C GLU A 84 5.58 -13.02 -9.06
N GLN A 85 6.24 -12.46 -10.08
CA GLN A 85 7.57 -12.91 -10.53
C GLN A 85 8.70 -12.03 -10.00
N HIS A 86 8.39 -10.78 -9.66
CA HIS A 86 9.38 -9.78 -9.24
C HIS A 86 8.94 -9.07 -7.96
N PRO A 87 8.79 -9.80 -6.83
CA PRO A 87 8.41 -9.16 -5.57
C PRO A 87 9.45 -8.16 -5.07
N ASP A 88 10.68 -8.26 -5.54
CA ASP A 88 11.76 -7.32 -5.22
C ASP A 88 11.52 -5.90 -5.76
N LEU A 89 10.56 -5.72 -6.67
CA LEU A 89 10.15 -4.37 -7.10
C LEU A 89 9.66 -3.52 -5.93
N VAL A 90 9.12 -4.15 -4.91
CA VAL A 90 8.70 -3.44 -3.70
C VAL A 90 9.90 -2.80 -3.01
N ASN A 91 11.06 -3.48 -3.02
CA ASN A 91 12.29 -2.93 -2.47
C ASN A 91 12.90 -1.87 -3.39
N GLN A 92 12.87 -2.11 -4.69
CA GLN A 92 13.55 -1.27 -5.68
C GLN A 92 12.79 0.03 -5.96
N ASP A 93 11.45 -0.04 -6.01
CA ASP A 93 10.62 1.12 -6.37
C ASP A 93 9.28 1.09 -5.63
N PRO A 94 9.32 1.27 -4.29
CA PRO A 94 8.12 1.10 -3.46
C PRO A 94 6.99 2.07 -3.79
N PHE A 95 7.30 3.27 -4.27
CA PHE A 95 6.29 4.28 -4.62
C PHE A 95 5.88 4.24 -6.09
N GLY A 96 6.51 3.42 -6.90
CA GLY A 96 6.25 3.32 -8.33
C GLY A 96 5.88 1.91 -8.75
N ASP A 97 6.80 1.22 -9.42
CA ASP A 97 6.53 -0.11 -9.99
C ASP A 97 6.20 -1.18 -8.95
N GLY A 98 6.53 -0.94 -7.68
CA GLY A 98 6.25 -1.83 -6.57
C GLY A 98 4.88 -1.65 -5.91
N TRP A 99 3.93 -1.00 -6.56
CA TRP A 99 2.56 -0.88 -6.04
C TRP A 99 1.90 -2.26 -5.90
N PHE A 100 0.95 -2.39 -4.98
CA PHE A 100 0.31 -3.67 -4.68
C PHE A 100 -1.04 -3.83 -5.36
N VAL A 101 -1.98 -2.95 -5.06
CA VAL A 101 -3.35 -3.06 -5.53
C VAL A 101 -3.90 -1.68 -5.88
N ARG A 102 -4.96 -1.67 -6.70
CA ARG A 102 -5.83 -0.52 -6.86
C ARG A 102 -7.19 -0.87 -6.29
N VAL A 103 -7.79 0.09 -5.63
CA VAL A 103 -9.08 -0.08 -4.95
C VAL A 103 -10.01 1.04 -5.37
N LYS A 104 -11.26 0.67 -5.68
CA LYS A 104 -12.33 1.63 -5.85
C LYS A 104 -12.88 1.92 -4.47
N VAL A 105 -12.65 3.14 -3.97
CA VAL A 105 -12.94 3.53 -2.60
C VAL A 105 -14.44 3.66 -2.38
N LYS A 106 -14.93 3.07 -1.29
CA LYS A 106 -16.35 3.14 -0.90
C LYS A 106 -16.68 4.47 -0.26
N ASP A 107 -15.80 4.99 0.61
CA ASP A 107 -16.02 6.24 1.34
C ASP A 107 -14.72 7.06 1.30
N LYS A 108 -14.75 8.14 0.55
CA LYS A 108 -13.60 9.02 0.37
C LYS A 108 -13.14 9.66 1.67
N LYS A 109 -14.00 9.76 2.68
CA LYS A 109 -13.64 10.30 3.99
C LYS A 109 -12.55 9.48 4.65
N GLU A 110 -12.50 8.17 4.40
CA GLU A 110 -11.43 7.31 4.93
C GLU A 110 -10.07 7.72 4.38
N PHE A 111 -10.00 8.07 3.09
CA PHE A 111 -8.77 8.58 2.49
C PHE A 111 -8.37 9.92 3.11
N ASP A 112 -9.32 10.84 3.22
CA ASP A 112 -9.07 12.18 3.73
C ASP A 112 -8.63 12.18 5.20
N ALA A 113 -8.99 11.15 5.95
CA ALA A 113 -8.62 11.01 7.37
C ALA A 113 -7.18 10.50 7.57
N LEU A 114 -6.51 10.03 6.51
CA LEU A 114 -5.16 9.51 6.60
C LEU A 114 -4.12 10.63 6.68
N MET A 115 -2.91 10.29 7.12
CA MET A 115 -1.82 11.24 7.25
C MET A 115 -1.34 11.74 5.89
N ASP A 116 -1.02 13.03 5.81
CA ASP A 116 -0.28 13.55 4.66
C ASP A 116 1.22 13.21 4.82
N ARG A 117 2.03 13.62 3.85
CA ARG A 117 3.47 13.31 3.85
C ARG A 117 4.17 13.89 5.09
N ALA A 118 3.86 15.14 5.46
CA ALA A 118 4.51 15.79 6.59
C ALA A 118 4.20 15.10 7.91
N ALA A 119 2.94 14.73 8.13
CA ALA A 119 2.52 14.02 9.34
C ALA A 119 3.19 12.65 9.42
N TYR A 120 3.24 11.94 8.30
CA TYR A 120 3.89 10.64 8.24
C TYR A 120 5.40 10.75 8.55
N GLN A 121 6.09 11.72 7.94
CA GLN A 121 7.51 11.91 8.19
C GLN A 121 7.80 12.23 9.66
N SER A 122 6.94 13.03 10.29
CA SER A 122 7.06 13.29 11.73
C SER A 122 6.91 12.02 12.55
N MET A 123 5.98 11.14 12.17
CA MET A 123 5.74 9.89 12.88
C MET A 123 6.96 8.96 12.83
N ILE A 124 7.63 8.88 11.70
CA ILE A 124 8.81 8.00 11.54
C ILE A 124 10.13 8.69 11.91
N GLY A 125 10.08 9.94 12.37
CA GLY A 125 11.25 10.66 12.85
C GLY A 125 12.13 11.26 11.75
N LYS A 126 11.53 11.66 10.65
CA LYS A 126 12.30 12.21 9.51
C LYS A 126 11.89 13.59 9.06
#